data_8e111621fa20fc57af673df77fe50722
#
_entry.id   8e111621fa20fc57af673df77fe50722
#
_cell.length_a   1.000
_cell.length_b   1.000
_cell.length_c   1.000
_cell.angle_alpha   90.00
_cell.angle_beta   90.00
_cell.angle_gamma   90.00
#
_symmetry.space_group_name_H-M   'P 1'
#
loop_
_entity.id
_entity.type
_entity.pdbx_description
1 polymer ?
#
loop_
_entity_poly.entity_id
_entity_poly.type
_entity_poly.pdbx_seq_one_letter_code
_entity_poly.pdbx_strand_id
1 'polypeptide(L)'
;MVIVDTTVWVDYLNGISTLEVEWFDRESERQRLGLLDLTVCEVLQGVSTDAAAAHVFRTLRRFEIFDTGGIGLAAAAARNYRKLRARGRTVRKTIDCLIATFCLEHSHALLHCDRDFDPFEDVLGLEVVHPGGSE
;
A
#
# COMPACT_ATOMS: atom_id res chain seq x y z
N MET A 1 2.45 3.77 11.72
CA MET A 1 2.84 2.39 11.42
C MET A 1 3.18 2.26 9.96
N VAL A 2 3.51 1.06 9.49
CA VAL A 2 3.78 0.83 8.07
C VAL A 2 2.55 0.17 7.44
N ILE A 3 2.09 0.75 6.34
CA ILE A 3 1.01 0.21 5.52
C ILE A 3 1.65 -0.57 4.37
N VAL A 4 1.18 -1.79 4.14
CA VAL A 4 1.75 -2.70 3.13
C VAL A 4 0.84 -2.68 1.90
N ASP A 5 1.41 -2.34 0.75
CA ASP A 5 0.68 -2.21 -0.50
C ASP A 5 0.40 -3.58 -1.13
N THR A 6 -0.58 -3.60 -2.03
CA THR A 6 -1.00 -4.79 -2.77
C THR A 6 0.18 -5.49 -3.44
N THR A 7 1.13 -4.74 -4.01
CA THR A 7 2.26 -5.33 -4.72
C THR A 7 3.09 -6.26 -3.82
N VAL A 8 3.28 -5.86 -2.57
CA VAL A 8 4.02 -6.67 -1.61
C VAL A 8 3.21 -7.88 -1.18
N TRP A 9 1.91 -7.69 -0.91
CA TRP A 9 1.04 -8.81 -0.53
C TRP A 9 0.99 -9.88 -1.60
N VAL A 10 0.85 -9.49 -2.87
CA VAL A 10 0.76 -10.43 -3.98
C VAL A 10 2.05 -11.24 -4.08
N ASP A 11 3.20 -10.58 -4.00
CA ASP A 11 4.49 -11.29 -4.04
C ASP A 11 4.64 -12.24 -2.86
N TYR A 12 4.27 -11.78 -1.66
CA TYR A 12 4.36 -12.61 -0.46
C TYR A 12 3.48 -13.85 -0.58
N LEU A 13 2.24 -13.70 -1.03
CA LEU A 13 1.30 -14.80 -1.14
C LEU A 13 1.69 -15.78 -2.25
N ASN A 14 2.41 -15.30 -3.27
CA ASN A 14 2.89 -16.14 -4.38
C ASN A 14 4.27 -16.72 -4.13
N GLY A 15 4.86 -16.49 -2.96
CA GLY A 15 6.16 -17.03 -2.62
C GLY A 15 7.31 -16.39 -3.39
N ILE A 16 7.12 -15.17 -3.90
CA ILE A 16 8.15 -14.44 -4.63
C ILE A 16 8.98 -13.67 -3.63
N SER A 17 10.30 -13.88 -3.65
CA SER A 17 11.20 -13.22 -2.73
C SER A 17 11.67 -11.90 -3.33
N THR A 18 11.45 -10.81 -2.60
CA THR A 18 11.96 -9.49 -2.92
C THR A 18 12.50 -8.88 -1.64
N LEU A 19 13.23 -7.77 -1.74
CA LEU A 19 13.71 -7.07 -0.55
C LEU A 19 12.53 -6.62 0.32
N GLU A 20 11.43 -6.20 -0.32
CA GLU A 20 10.24 -5.76 0.39
C GLU A 20 9.55 -6.91 1.11
N VAL A 21 9.44 -8.07 0.46
CA VAL A 21 8.86 -9.26 1.10
C VAL A 21 9.73 -9.74 2.26
N GLU A 22 11.05 -9.72 2.09
CA GLU A 22 11.96 -10.10 3.17
C GLU A 22 11.84 -9.16 4.36
N TRP A 23 11.73 -7.85 4.09
CA TRP A 23 11.52 -6.86 5.14
C TRP A 23 10.19 -7.11 5.85
N PHE A 24 9.12 -7.34 5.08
CA PHE A 24 7.80 -7.62 5.63
C PHE A 24 7.82 -8.86 6.53
N ASP A 25 8.44 -9.93 6.04
CA ASP A 25 8.48 -11.19 6.78
C ASP A 25 9.24 -11.03 8.11
N ARG A 26 10.35 -10.31 8.08
CA ARG A 26 11.14 -10.06 9.27
C ARG A 26 10.43 -9.14 10.26
N GLU A 27 9.81 -8.07 9.75
CA GLU A 27 9.25 -7.03 10.60
C GLU A 27 7.84 -7.33 11.08
N SER A 28 7.14 -8.27 10.46
CA SER A 28 5.75 -8.58 10.83
C SER A 28 5.62 -9.07 12.26
N GLU A 29 6.69 -9.60 12.84
CA GLU A 29 6.69 -10.05 14.24
C GLU A 29 7.32 -9.04 15.18
N ARG A 30 7.83 -7.92 14.66
CA ARG A 30 8.53 -6.91 15.46
C ARG A 30 7.75 -5.63 15.62
N GLN A 31 6.88 -5.31 14.69
CA GLN A 31 6.11 -4.08 14.73
C GLN A 31 4.74 -4.30 14.09
N ARG A 32 3.85 -3.34 14.34
CA ARG A 32 2.51 -3.39 13.79
C ARG A 32 2.56 -2.99 12.32
N LEU A 33 2.02 -3.86 11.48
CA LEU A 33 1.88 -3.59 10.06
C LEU A 33 0.39 -3.63 9.73
N GLY A 34 -0.01 -2.83 8.76
CA GLY A 34 -1.41 -2.74 8.39
C GLY A 34 -1.61 -2.71 6.89
N LEU A 35 -2.86 -2.73 6.49
CA LEU A 35 -3.25 -2.58 5.10
C LEU A 35 -4.62 -1.91 5.06
N LEU A 36 -5.01 -1.47 3.87
CA LEU A 36 -6.29 -0.81 3.69
C LEU A 36 -7.33 -1.78 3.13
N ASP A 37 -8.59 -1.45 3.34
CA ASP A 37 -9.71 -2.22 2.75
C ASP A 37 -9.59 -2.30 1.23
N LEU A 38 -9.10 -1.24 0.58
CA LEU A 38 -8.85 -1.24 -0.87
C LEU A 38 -7.84 -2.32 -1.25
N THR A 39 -6.81 -2.50 -0.45
CA THR A 39 -5.80 -3.53 -0.67
C THR A 39 -6.41 -4.92 -0.53
N VAL A 40 -7.27 -5.12 0.46
CA VAL A 40 -7.99 -6.40 0.59
C VAL A 40 -8.76 -6.71 -0.69
N CYS A 41 -9.45 -5.71 -1.24
CA CYS A 41 -10.20 -5.88 -2.49
C CYS A 41 -9.27 -6.27 -3.63
N GLU A 42 -8.16 -5.55 -3.80
CA GLU A 42 -7.23 -5.83 -4.90
C GLU A 42 -6.62 -7.22 -4.80
N VAL A 43 -6.23 -7.63 -3.58
CA VAL A 43 -5.63 -8.95 -3.38
C VAL A 43 -6.66 -10.05 -3.66
N LEU A 44 -7.86 -9.92 -3.12
CA LEU A 44 -8.86 -10.99 -3.24
C LEU A 44 -9.39 -11.13 -4.66
N GLN A 45 -9.49 -10.04 -5.42
CA GLN A 45 -9.98 -10.15 -6.80
C GLN A 45 -9.00 -10.88 -7.71
N GLY A 46 -7.74 -11.01 -7.29
CA GLY A 46 -6.75 -11.78 -8.03
C GLY A 46 -6.73 -13.27 -7.72
N VAL A 47 -7.56 -13.73 -6.79
CA VAL A 47 -7.61 -15.13 -6.37
C VAL A 47 -8.70 -15.85 -7.18
N SER A 48 -8.41 -17.08 -7.64
CA SER A 48 -9.26 -17.73 -8.63
C SER A 48 -10.41 -18.56 -8.06
N THR A 49 -10.37 -18.95 -6.78
CA THR A 49 -11.44 -19.77 -6.19
C THR A 49 -11.89 -19.18 -4.86
N ASP A 50 -13.15 -19.48 -4.50
CA ASP A 50 -13.69 -19.01 -3.22
C ASP A 50 -12.95 -19.61 -2.03
N ALA A 51 -12.51 -20.87 -2.13
CA ALA A 51 -11.77 -21.50 -1.05
C ALA A 51 -10.42 -20.81 -0.82
N ALA A 52 -9.70 -20.52 -1.90
CA ALA A 52 -8.41 -19.80 -1.81
C ALA A 52 -8.63 -18.39 -1.31
N ALA A 53 -9.69 -17.72 -1.76
CA ALA A 53 -10.01 -16.36 -1.30
C ALA A 53 -10.29 -16.34 0.20
N ALA A 54 -11.02 -17.32 0.71
CA ALA A 54 -11.31 -17.41 2.14
C ALA A 54 -10.02 -17.60 2.94
N HIS A 55 -9.10 -18.42 2.45
CA HIS A 55 -7.80 -18.62 3.10
C HIS A 55 -6.97 -17.33 3.11
N VAL A 56 -6.89 -16.66 1.98
CA VAL A 56 -6.15 -15.40 1.86
C VAL A 56 -6.77 -14.35 2.78
N PHE A 57 -8.10 -14.26 2.79
CA PHE A 57 -8.79 -13.30 3.64
C PHE A 57 -8.44 -13.53 5.13
N ARG A 58 -8.43 -14.79 5.57
CA ARG A 58 -8.05 -15.09 6.95
C ARG A 58 -6.61 -14.64 7.25
N THR A 59 -5.71 -14.81 6.29
CA THR A 59 -4.32 -14.36 6.46
C THR A 59 -4.26 -12.83 6.60
N LEU A 60 -4.97 -12.09 5.74
CA LEU A 60 -4.98 -10.64 5.80
C LEU A 60 -5.59 -10.14 7.12
N ARG A 61 -6.60 -10.84 7.63
CA ARG A 61 -7.28 -10.45 8.88
C ARG A 61 -6.38 -10.57 10.11
N ARG A 62 -5.24 -11.18 9.99
CA ARG A 62 -4.26 -11.23 11.09
C ARG A 62 -3.53 -9.91 11.27
N PHE A 63 -3.66 -9.02 10.31
CA PHE A 63 -3.03 -7.68 10.34
C PHE A 63 -4.10 -6.63 10.57
N GLU A 64 -3.67 -5.41 10.85
CA GLU A 64 -4.58 -4.32 11.10
C GLU A 64 -5.13 -3.80 9.77
N ILE A 65 -6.45 -3.83 9.59
CA ILE A 65 -7.09 -3.39 8.35
C ILE A 65 -7.83 -2.08 8.63
N PHE A 66 -7.50 -1.05 7.84
CA PHE A 66 -8.10 0.27 7.98
C PHE A 66 -9.11 0.51 6.87
N ASP A 67 -10.20 1.19 7.23
CA ASP A 67 -11.10 1.76 6.22
C ASP A 67 -10.39 2.95 5.59
N THR A 68 -10.36 3.01 4.27
CA THR A 68 -9.63 4.06 3.55
C THR A 68 -10.23 5.42 3.85
N GLY A 69 -11.54 5.53 3.95
CA GLY A 69 -12.22 6.69 4.50
C GLY A 69 -13.02 7.55 3.58
N GLY A 70 -14.03 7.65 3.22
CA GLY A 70 -15.11 8.39 2.65
C GLY A 70 -14.75 9.66 1.90
N ILE A 71 -15.67 10.61 1.95
CA ILE A 71 -15.63 11.81 1.10
C ILE A 71 -14.44 12.72 1.40
N GLY A 72 -14.03 12.79 2.67
CA GLY A 72 -12.87 13.62 3.05
C GLY A 72 -11.59 13.13 2.39
N LEU A 73 -11.34 11.83 2.44
CA LEU A 73 -10.16 11.27 1.81
C LEU A 73 -10.24 11.37 0.30
N ALA A 74 -11.42 11.15 -0.27
CA ALA A 74 -11.62 11.27 -1.73
C ALA A 74 -11.22 12.67 -2.20
N ALA A 75 -11.65 13.71 -1.49
CA ALA A 75 -11.31 15.08 -1.84
C ALA A 75 -9.82 15.36 -1.68
N ALA A 76 -9.21 14.84 -0.62
CA ALA A 76 -7.78 15.00 -0.38
C ALA A 76 -6.96 14.30 -1.46
N ALA A 77 -7.37 13.10 -1.87
CA ALA A 77 -6.68 12.36 -2.93
C ALA A 77 -6.77 13.11 -4.25
N ALA A 78 -7.93 13.69 -4.57
CA ALA A 78 -8.09 14.49 -5.78
C ALA A 78 -7.17 15.71 -5.76
N ARG A 79 -7.01 16.37 -4.61
CA ARG A 79 -6.07 17.49 -4.49
C ARG A 79 -4.64 17.04 -4.74
N ASN A 80 -4.25 15.90 -4.19
CA ASN A 80 -2.91 15.36 -4.39
C ASN A 80 -2.67 15.02 -5.85
N TYR A 81 -3.65 14.40 -6.49
CA TYR A 81 -3.57 14.09 -7.92
C TYR A 81 -3.29 15.37 -8.73
N ARG A 82 -4.05 16.45 -8.45
CA ARG A 82 -3.88 17.71 -9.17
C ARG A 82 -2.52 18.34 -8.91
N LYS A 83 -2.02 18.26 -7.65
CA LYS A 83 -0.68 18.78 -7.32
C LYS A 83 0.41 18.07 -8.11
N LEU A 84 0.31 16.74 -8.21
CA LEU A 84 1.30 15.96 -8.95
C LEU A 84 1.21 16.26 -10.44
N ARG A 85 0.00 16.35 -10.98
CA ARG A 85 -0.18 16.69 -12.39
C ARG A 85 0.40 18.06 -12.72
N ALA A 86 0.23 19.04 -11.83
CA ALA A 86 0.78 20.38 -12.02
C ALA A 86 2.31 20.37 -12.03
N ARG A 87 2.93 19.36 -11.41
CA ARG A 87 4.38 19.16 -11.40
C ARG A 87 4.85 18.23 -12.51
N GLY A 88 3.97 17.89 -13.45
CA GLY A 88 4.30 17.01 -14.57
C GLY A 88 4.42 15.53 -14.19
N ARG A 89 3.89 15.15 -13.03
CA ARG A 89 3.95 13.75 -12.56
C ARG A 89 2.58 13.11 -12.71
N THR A 90 2.52 12.00 -13.43
CA THR A 90 1.26 11.31 -13.72
C THR A 90 1.00 10.21 -12.69
N VAL A 91 -0.23 10.15 -12.19
CA VAL A 91 -0.71 9.05 -11.37
C VAL A 91 -1.65 8.22 -12.23
N ARG A 92 -1.30 6.97 -12.49
CA ARG A 92 -2.05 6.14 -13.45
C ARG A 92 -3.29 5.49 -12.84
N LYS A 93 -3.29 5.23 -11.54
CA LYS A 93 -4.39 4.53 -10.87
C LYS A 93 -4.92 5.36 -9.73
N THR A 94 -6.23 5.56 -9.73
CA THR A 94 -6.90 6.27 -8.64
C THR A 94 -6.68 5.58 -7.30
N ILE A 95 -6.65 4.24 -7.30
CA ILE A 95 -6.50 3.49 -6.06
C ILE A 95 -5.14 3.76 -5.41
N ASP A 96 -4.09 3.91 -6.20
CA ASP A 96 -2.76 4.24 -5.66
C ASP A 96 -2.76 5.63 -5.02
N CYS A 97 -3.48 6.57 -5.64
CA CYS A 97 -3.63 7.91 -5.09
C CYS A 97 -4.35 7.88 -3.73
N LEU A 98 -5.39 7.05 -3.62
CA LEU A 98 -6.12 6.90 -2.36
C LEU A 98 -5.23 6.28 -1.28
N ILE A 99 -4.49 5.24 -1.61
CA ILE A 99 -3.60 4.58 -0.66
C ILE A 99 -2.51 5.54 -0.16
N ALA A 100 -1.83 6.22 -1.09
CA ALA A 100 -0.77 7.16 -0.74
C ALA A 100 -1.32 8.31 0.09
N THR A 101 -2.49 8.83 -0.28
CA THR A 101 -3.12 9.93 0.44
C THR A 101 -3.49 9.52 1.86
N PHE A 102 -4.01 8.29 2.05
CA PHE A 102 -4.28 7.78 3.37
C PHE A 102 -3.02 7.80 4.23
N CYS A 103 -1.91 7.30 3.70
CA CYS A 103 -0.65 7.29 4.43
C CYS A 103 -0.18 8.69 4.79
N LEU A 104 -0.30 9.63 3.85
CA LEU A 104 0.07 11.03 4.11
C LEU A 104 -0.78 11.65 5.20
N GLU A 105 -2.11 11.45 5.14
CA GLU A 105 -3.04 12.06 6.08
C GLU A 105 -2.88 11.53 7.50
N HIS A 106 -2.46 10.29 7.65
CA HIS A 106 -2.36 9.63 8.95
C HIS A 106 -0.92 9.40 9.40
N SER A 107 0.05 9.95 8.67
CA SER A 107 1.47 9.85 9.00
C SER A 107 1.96 8.41 9.08
N HIS A 108 1.51 7.58 8.15
CA HIS A 108 2.00 6.22 8.00
C HIS A 108 3.05 6.15 6.90
N ALA A 109 4.01 5.23 7.06
CA ALA A 109 4.92 4.88 5.97
C ALA A 109 4.27 3.84 5.06
N LEU A 110 4.73 3.76 3.83
CA LEU A 110 4.24 2.79 2.85
C LEU A 110 5.36 1.85 2.45
N LEU A 111 5.06 0.55 2.42
CA LEU A 111 5.95 -0.48 1.86
C LEU A 111 5.33 -0.92 0.54
N HIS A 112 6.07 -0.74 -0.58
CA HIS A 112 5.56 -1.07 -1.92
C HIS A 112 6.67 -1.51 -2.84
N CYS A 113 6.28 -2.13 -3.96
CA CYS A 113 7.17 -2.51 -5.06
C CYS A 113 6.71 -1.88 -6.38
N ASP A 114 6.19 -0.65 -6.36
CA ASP A 114 5.58 -0.04 -7.55
C ASP A 114 6.05 1.41 -7.69
N ARG A 115 6.75 1.69 -8.80
CA ARG A 115 7.26 3.04 -9.07
C ARG A 115 6.14 4.07 -9.24
N ASP A 116 4.90 3.65 -9.41
CA ASP A 116 3.77 4.57 -9.49
C ASP A 116 3.58 5.36 -8.19
N PHE A 117 4.18 4.91 -7.08
CA PHE A 117 4.17 5.66 -5.83
C PHE A 117 5.30 6.70 -5.72
N ASP A 118 6.31 6.65 -6.60
CA ASP A 118 7.45 7.55 -6.51
C ASP A 118 7.06 9.04 -6.52
N PRO A 119 6.07 9.49 -7.33
CA PRO A 119 5.69 10.90 -7.28
C PRO A 119 5.21 11.36 -5.91
N PHE A 120 4.55 10.49 -5.16
CA PHE A 120 4.07 10.85 -3.82
C PHE A 120 5.22 11.04 -2.85
N GLU A 121 6.24 10.22 -2.96
CA GLU A 121 7.44 10.35 -2.15
C GLU A 121 8.22 11.60 -2.54
N ASP A 122 8.48 11.76 -3.85
CA ASP A 122 9.35 12.82 -4.36
C ASP A 122 8.76 14.21 -4.16
N VAL A 123 7.45 14.36 -4.35
CA VAL A 123 6.80 15.66 -4.39
C VAL A 123 6.04 15.98 -3.11
N LEU A 124 5.35 14.96 -2.55
CA LEU A 124 4.46 15.19 -1.43
C LEU A 124 5.00 14.71 -0.08
N GLY A 125 6.19 14.13 -0.09
CA GLY A 125 6.83 13.72 1.15
C GLY A 125 6.29 12.45 1.77
N LEU A 126 5.70 11.58 0.95
CA LEU A 126 5.26 10.26 1.46
C LEU A 126 6.47 9.53 2.01
N GLU A 127 6.33 9.03 3.24
CA GLU A 127 7.36 8.21 3.84
C GLU A 127 7.28 6.81 3.27
N VAL A 128 8.39 6.29 2.74
CA VAL A 128 8.44 4.98 2.09
C VAL A 128 9.55 4.16 2.73
N VAL A 129 9.25 2.89 2.99
CA VAL A 129 10.27 1.96 3.48
C VAL A 129 11.12 1.51 2.30
N HIS A 130 12.43 1.68 2.41
CA HIS A 130 13.40 1.28 1.37
C HIS A 130 14.28 0.17 1.90
N PRO A 131 13.84 -1.10 1.85
CA PRO A 131 14.62 -2.21 2.38
C PRO A 131 15.91 -2.38 1.60
N GLY A 132 17.02 -2.55 2.30
CA GLY A 132 18.31 -2.71 1.66
C GLY A 132 18.91 -1.43 1.11
N GLY A 133 18.21 -0.31 1.25
CA GLY A 133 18.75 0.98 0.85
C GLY A 133 19.74 1.50 1.87
N SER A 134 20.49 2.52 1.49
CA SER A 134 21.36 3.20 2.44
C SER A 134 20.52 4.03 3.38
N GLU A 135 20.84 3.97 4.62
CA GLU A 135 20.15 4.75 5.65
C GLU A 135 20.67 6.14 5.76
#